data_43ce190b77309ed630f0b61101be7fb6
#
_entry.id   43ce190b77309ed630f0b61101be7fb6
#
_cell.length_a   1.000
_cell.length_b   1.000
_cell.length_c   1.000
_cell.angle_alpha   90.00
_cell.angle_beta   90.00
_cell.angle_gamma   90.00
#
_symmetry.space_group_name_H-M   'P 1'
#
loop_
_entity.id
_entity.type
_entity.pdbx_description
1 polymer ?
#
loop_
_entity_poly.entity_id
_entity_poly.type
_entity_poly.pdbx_seq_one_letter_code
_entity_poly.pdbx_strand_id
1 'polypeptide(L)'
;MLSIRALAAMALGASLMFQSWAFVMPHQDPTDILILVNKQNKAPAVPMALIRPDVPPTRPELAENTYMRPEAAHALEELFAGALEENIILYATSGFRSYSTQKAIYDRKRAGSSDRTANASVAKPGQSEHQTGLAMDVEGHSTLGAGLVGDFGKTPEGIWLAEHCHEYGFIIRYPEGKTHITGYIYEPWHIRYVGKEAAAEIAALDVTFEEYILMIRGDRVRMLEEGVTEVEAEL
;
A
#
# COMPACT_ATOMS: atom_id res chain seq x y z
N MET A 1 24.36 7.20 8.28
CA MET A 1 23.11 6.91 9.03
C MET A 1 22.68 8.15 9.82
N LEU A 2 21.75 8.91 9.29
CA LEU A 2 21.04 9.91 10.10
C LEU A 2 20.23 9.14 11.14
N SER A 3 20.40 9.47 12.43
CA SER A 3 19.70 8.75 13.49
C SER A 3 18.19 8.94 13.33
N ILE A 4 17.41 7.91 13.67
CA ILE A 4 15.93 7.92 13.72
C ILE A 4 15.37 9.17 14.42
N ARG A 5 16.14 9.78 15.34
CA ARG A 5 15.81 11.04 16.02
C ARG A 5 15.85 12.28 15.13
N ALA A 6 16.67 12.30 14.08
CA ALA A 6 16.73 13.42 13.13
C ALA A 6 15.53 13.39 12.16
N LEU A 7 15.09 12.21 11.76
CA LEU A 7 13.88 12.02 10.95
C LEU A 7 12.60 12.41 11.71
N ALA A 8 12.50 12.05 13.01
CA ALA A 8 11.35 12.41 13.84
C ALA A 8 11.22 13.93 14.07
N ALA A 9 12.34 14.66 14.14
CA ALA A 9 12.31 16.13 14.28
C ALA A 9 11.84 16.84 13.00
N MET A 10 12.02 16.23 11.82
CA MET A 10 11.50 16.76 10.55
C MET A 10 10.01 16.48 10.36
N ALA A 11 9.49 15.36 10.85
CA ALA A 11 8.07 15.03 10.80
C ALA A 11 7.20 16.07 11.55
N LEU A 12 7.69 16.59 12.67
CA LEU A 12 7.01 17.66 13.43
C LEU A 12 6.98 19.02 12.70
N GLY A 13 7.97 19.31 11.85
CA GLY A 13 8.01 20.54 11.04
C GLY A 13 7.12 20.50 9.81
N ALA A 14 6.94 19.33 9.21
CA ALA A 14 6.13 19.11 8.01
C ALA A 14 4.61 19.15 8.29
N SER A 15 4.19 18.84 9.52
CA SER A 15 2.76 18.81 9.92
C SER A 15 2.06 20.17 9.81
N LEU A 16 2.78 21.27 9.72
CA LEU A 16 2.21 22.64 9.67
C LEU A 16 1.96 23.17 8.26
N MET A 17 2.35 22.46 7.19
CA MET A 17 2.21 22.94 5.81
C MET A 17 1.36 22.05 4.89
N PHE A 18 0.82 20.92 5.39
CA PHE A 18 -0.01 20.04 4.56
C PHE A 18 -1.47 20.50 4.47
N GLN A 19 -1.71 21.62 3.81
CA GLN A 19 -2.95 21.83 3.08
C GLN A 19 -2.82 21.04 1.76
N SER A 20 -3.58 19.97 1.66
CA SER A 20 -3.99 19.14 0.50
C SER A 20 -3.48 19.57 -0.89
N TRP A 21 -2.19 19.61 -1.14
CA TRP A 21 -1.68 19.84 -2.48
C TRP A 21 -1.33 18.50 -3.12
N ALA A 22 -2.01 18.24 -4.19
CA ALA A 22 -1.80 17.16 -5.11
C ALA A 22 -0.33 17.10 -5.58
N PHE A 23 0.50 16.32 -4.88
CA PHE A 23 1.87 16.12 -5.29
C PHE A 23 1.90 15.16 -6.47
N VAL A 24 2.18 15.70 -7.67
CA VAL A 24 2.37 14.93 -8.90
C VAL A 24 3.84 14.55 -9.01
N MET A 25 4.10 13.25 -9.02
CA MET A 25 5.45 12.71 -9.19
C MET A 25 5.92 12.89 -10.64
N PRO A 26 7.05 13.56 -10.87
CA PRO A 26 7.66 13.49 -12.20
C PRO A 26 8.13 12.06 -12.40
N HIS A 27 8.06 11.59 -13.60
CA HIS A 27 8.51 10.30 -14.11
C HIS A 27 8.89 9.24 -13.05
N GLN A 28 8.03 8.24 -12.82
CA GLN A 28 8.30 7.14 -11.90
C GLN A 28 8.75 5.92 -12.70
N ASP A 29 9.79 5.22 -12.21
CA ASP A 29 10.19 3.93 -12.76
C ASP A 29 9.07 2.90 -12.48
N PRO A 30 8.51 2.25 -13.51
CA PRO A 30 7.47 1.24 -13.31
C PRO A 30 7.97 -0.02 -12.59
N THR A 31 9.28 -0.23 -12.51
CA THR A 31 9.89 -1.36 -11.82
C THR A 31 10.13 -1.09 -10.34
N ASP A 32 10.11 0.17 -9.92
CA ASP A 32 10.33 0.57 -8.54
C ASP A 32 9.19 0.06 -7.64
N ILE A 33 9.55 -0.62 -6.55
CA ILE A 33 8.58 -1.06 -5.54
C ILE A 33 8.02 0.12 -4.72
N LEU A 34 8.72 1.25 -4.69
CA LEU A 34 8.27 2.49 -4.04
C LEU A 34 7.50 3.41 -4.98
N ILE A 35 7.04 2.91 -6.11
CA ILE A 35 6.18 3.69 -7.02
C ILE A 35 4.91 4.16 -6.30
N LEU A 36 4.70 5.48 -6.26
CA LEU A 36 3.51 6.08 -5.64
C LEU A 36 2.37 6.11 -6.67
N VAL A 37 1.32 5.37 -6.40
CA VAL A 37 0.06 5.41 -7.17
C VAL A 37 -1.06 5.88 -6.27
N ASN A 38 -1.73 6.96 -6.67
CA ASN A 38 -2.86 7.55 -5.94
C ASN A 38 -3.73 8.40 -6.87
N LYS A 39 -4.56 9.28 -6.33
CA LYS A 39 -5.45 10.14 -7.13
C LYS A 39 -4.74 11.12 -8.07
N GLN A 40 -3.48 11.43 -7.80
CA GLN A 40 -2.65 12.35 -8.58
C GLN A 40 -1.65 11.62 -9.46
N ASN A 41 -1.17 10.46 -9.01
CA ASN A 41 -0.11 9.70 -9.66
C ASN A 41 -0.70 8.40 -10.25
N LYS A 42 -0.64 8.27 -11.56
CA LYS A 42 -1.19 7.11 -12.26
C LYS A 42 -0.23 5.92 -12.22
N ALA A 43 -0.81 4.74 -12.14
CA ALA A 43 -0.09 3.49 -12.32
C ALA A 43 0.52 3.40 -13.72
N PRO A 44 1.71 2.81 -13.88
CA PRO A 44 2.27 2.50 -15.19
C PRO A 44 1.38 1.49 -15.94
N ALA A 45 1.67 1.31 -17.23
CA ALA A 45 0.76 0.58 -18.11
C ALA A 45 0.57 -0.89 -17.71
N VAL A 46 1.63 -1.65 -17.38
CA VAL A 46 1.53 -3.09 -17.00
C VAL A 46 2.77 -3.50 -16.19
N PRO A 47 2.65 -4.30 -15.12
CA PRO A 47 3.78 -4.98 -14.49
C PRO A 47 4.39 -6.01 -15.44
N MET A 48 5.73 -6.17 -15.37
CA MET A 48 6.48 -7.03 -16.30
C MET A 48 6.27 -8.52 -16.06
N ALA A 49 6.07 -8.93 -14.80
CA ALA A 49 5.83 -10.31 -14.42
C ALA A 49 4.82 -10.36 -13.27
N LEU A 50 3.97 -11.36 -13.29
CA LEU A 50 3.01 -11.65 -12.24
C LEU A 50 3.03 -13.14 -11.94
N ILE A 51 3.05 -13.50 -10.66
CA ILE A 51 2.86 -14.87 -10.20
C ILE A 51 1.70 -14.93 -9.21
N ARG A 52 1.14 -16.09 -9.05
CA ARG A 52 0.15 -16.34 -8.02
C ARG A 52 0.89 -16.79 -6.76
N PRO A 53 0.72 -16.11 -5.61
CA PRO A 53 1.27 -16.56 -4.34
C PRO A 53 0.59 -17.87 -3.90
N ASP A 54 1.35 -18.74 -3.23
CA ASP A 54 0.83 -19.99 -2.66
C ASP A 54 0.19 -19.73 -1.28
N VAL A 55 -0.92 -19.02 -1.31
CA VAL A 55 -1.73 -18.68 -0.13
C VAL A 55 -3.21 -18.99 -0.38
N PRO A 56 -4.00 -19.27 0.67
CA PRO A 56 -5.43 -19.54 0.51
C PRO A 56 -6.18 -18.33 -0.03
N PRO A 57 -6.90 -18.44 -1.16
CA PRO A 57 -7.81 -17.41 -1.61
C PRO A 57 -9.09 -17.42 -0.77
N THR A 58 -9.79 -16.27 -0.67
CA THR A 58 -11.09 -16.16 -0.01
C THR A 58 -12.10 -17.19 -0.53
N ARG A 59 -12.03 -17.50 -1.81
CA ARG A 59 -12.78 -18.57 -2.50
C ARG A 59 -11.92 -19.17 -3.59
N PRO A 60 -12.02 -20.49 -3.85
CA PRO A 60 -11.24 -21.16 -4.89
C PRO A 60 -11.38 -20.52 -6.28
N GLU A 61 -12.59 -20.07 -6.64
CA GLU A 61 -12.86 -19.40 -7.91
C GLU A 61 -12.23 -18.02 -8.06
N LEU A 62 -11.77 -17.42 -6.97
CA LEU A 62 -11.07 -16.14 -6.95
C LEU A 62 -9.54 -16.27 -6.99
N ALA A 63 -9.00 -17.49 -7.00
CA ALA A 63 -7.55 -17.72 -7.02
C ALA A 63 -6.84 -16.98 -8.18
N GLU A 64 -7.49 -16.88 -9.34
CA GLU A 64 -6.97 -16.14 -10.48
C GLU A 64 -6.96 -14.60 -10.30
N ASN A 65 -7.56 -14.08 -9.23
CA ASN A 65 -7.54 -12.65 -8.89
C ASN A 65 -6.38 -12.29 -7.95
N THR A 66 -5.57 -13.26 -7.50
CA THR A 66 -4.54 -13.04 -6.47
C THR A 66 -3.13 -12.84 -7.02
N TYR A 67 -2.97 -12.68 -8.32
CA TYR A 67 -1.65 -12.44 -8.92
C TYR A 67 -0.99 -11.18 -8.37
N MET A 68 0.32 -11.28 -8.14
CA MET A 68 1.18 -10.19 -7.69
C MET A 68 2.52 -10.20 -8.43
N ARG A 69 3.31 -9.15 -8.30
CA ARG A 69 4.73 -9.19 -8.68
C ARG A 69 5.46 -10.23 -7.82
N PRO A 70 6.48 -10.94 -8.36
CA PRO A 70 7.15 -12.04 -7.66
C PRO A 70 7.63 -11.68 -6.26
N GLU A 71 8.28 -10.53 -6.09
CA GLU A 71 8.80 -10.07 -4.80
C GLU A 71 7.70 -9.85 -3.76
N ALA A 72 6.56 -9.31 -4.19
CA ALA A 72 5.41 -9.09 -3.31
C ALA A 72 4.67 -10.41 -3.01
N ALA A 73 4.61 -11.33 -3.97
CA ALA A 73 3.99 -12.63 -3.80
C ALA A 73 4.74 -13.48 -2.75
N HIS A 74 6.07 -13.57 -2.84
CA HIS A 74 6.88 -14.30 -1.86
C HIS A 74 6.80 -13.66 -0.46
N ALA A 75 6.81 -12.33 -0.37
CA ALA A 75 6.61 -11.65 0.89
C ALA A 75 5.21 -11.90 1.50
N LEU A 76 4.18 -12.05 0.66
CA LEU A 76 2.83 -12.40 1.11
C LEU A 76 2.77 -13.83 1.64
N GLU A 77 3.47 -14.77 1.02
CA GLU A 77 3.60 -16.16 1.51
C GLU A 77 4.25 -16.19 2.90
N GLU A 78 5.33 -15.43 3.10
CA GLU A 78 5.97 -15.27 4.42
C GLU A 78 5.00 -14.68 5.46
N LEU A 79 4.27 -13.62 5.11
CA LEU A 79 3.30 -12.97 5.98
C LEU A 79 2.20 -13.93 6.42
N PHE A 80 1.62 -14.69 5.49
CA PHE A 80 0.57 -15.66 5.79
C PHE A 80 1.09 -16.83 6.64
N ALA A 81 2.32 -17.27 6.42
CA ALA A 81 2.97 -18.29 7.25
C ALA A 81 3.18 -17.78 8.69
N GLY A 82 3.70 -16.56 8.87
CA GLY A 82 3.87 -15.95 10.18
C GLY A 82 2.55 -15.76 10.93
N ALA A 83 1.50 -15.31 10.24
CA ALA A 83 0.17 -15.21 10.81
C ALA A 83 -0.34 -16.58 11.32
N LEU A 84 -0.14 -17.62 10.51
CA LEU A 84 -0.58 -18.97 10.87
C LEU A 84 0.16 -19.53 12.08
N GLU A 85 1.44 -19.21 12.28
CA GLU A 85 2.21 -19.61 13.48
C GLU A 85 1.56 -19.05 14.77
N GLU A 86 0.88 -17.91 14.69
CA GLU A 86 0.13 -17.30 15.79
C GLU A 86 -1.38 -17.64 15.79
N ASN A 87 -1.77 -18.65 15.01
CA ASN A 87 -3.18 -19.07 14.83
C ASN A 87 -4.08 -17.98 14.22
N ILE A 88 -3.50 -17.05 13.47
CA ILE A 88 -4.22 -16.05 12.68
C ILE A 88 -4.39 -16.57 11.26
N ILE A 89 -5.64 -16.66 10.80
CA ILE A 89 -5.93 -17.22 9.48
C ILE A 89 -6.36 -16.10 8.54
N LEU A 90 -5.54 -15.86 7.51
CA LEU A 90 -5.76 -14.86 6.46
C LEU A 90 -6.12 -15.51 5.13
N TYR A 91 -6.83 -14.78 4.28
CA TYR A 91 -7.21 -15.18 2.93
C TYR A 91 -6.92 -14.05 1.94
N ALA A 92 -6.34 -14.38 0.78
CA ALA A 92 -6.11 -13.45 -0.31
C ALA A 92 -7.40 -13.27 -1.13
N THR A 93 -7.79 -12.01 -1.36
CA THR A 93 -9.05 -11.68 -2.04
C THR A 93 -8.82 -11.08 -3.41
N SER A 94 -7.94 -10.09 -3.54
CA SER A 94 -7.71 -9.37 -4.78
C SER A 94 -6.30 -8.81 -4.83
N GLY A 95 -5.50 -9.28 -5.79
CA GLY A 95 -4.18 -8.79 -6.13
C GLY A 95 -4.19 -7.87 -7.35
N PHE A 96 -3.46 -8.23 -8.40
CA PHE A 96 -3.40 -7.44 -9.63
C PHE A 96 -4.78 -7.22 -10.28
N ARG A 97 -5.03 -5.97 -10.64
CA ARG A 97 -6.21 -5.56 -11.43
C ARG A 97 -5.78 -4.74 -12.64
N SER A 98 -6.18 -5.18 -13.83
CA SER A 98 -5.96 -4.41 -15.06
C SER A 98 -6.74 -3.10 -15.05
N TYR A 99 -6.33 -2.16 -15.91
CA TYR A 99 -7.08 -0.92 -16.13
C TYR A 99 -8.55 -1.17 -16.49
N SER A 100 -8.82 -2.17 -17.35
CA SER A 100 -10.19 -2.52 -17.77
C SER A 100 -11.02 -3.10 -16.63
N THR A 101 -10.43 -3.95 -15.81
CA THR A 101 -11.07 -4.51 -14.61
C THR A 101 -11.41 -3.39 -13.62
N GLN A 102 -10.45 -2.49 -13.35
CA GLN A 102 -10.67 -1.35 -12.46
C GLN A 102 -11.76 -0.41 -12.99
N LYS A 103 -11.83 -0.22 -14.34
CA LYS A 103 -12.89 0.56 -14.95
C LYS A 103 -14.27 -0.05 -14.70
N ALA A 104 -14.42 -1.35 -14.87
CA ALA A 104 -15.68 -2.03 -14.62
C ALA A 104 -16.13 -1.94 -13.15
N ILE A 105 -15.19 -2.05 -12.20
CA ILE A 105 -15.44 -1.90 -10.76
C ILE A 105 -15.89 -0.47 -10.46
N TYR A 106 -15.16 0.52 -10.96
CA TYR A 106 -15.45 1.94 -10.73
C TYR A 106 -16.82 2.34 -11.33
N ASP A 107 -17.11 1.94 -12.57
CA ASP A 107 -18.38 2.24 -13.22
C ASP A 107 -19.57 1.62 -12.47
N ARG A 108 -19.42 0.38 -11.97
CA ARG A 108 -20.42 -0.28 -11.13
C ARG A 108 -20.67 0.49 -9.83
N LYS A 109 -19.59 0.95 -9.16
CA LYS A 109 -19.68 1.74 -7.92
C LYS A 109 -20.39 3.07 -8.16
N ARG A 110 -20.05 3.76 -9.27
CA ARG A 110 -20.70 5.01 -9.67
C ARG A 110 -22.19 4.85 -9.97
N ALA A 111 -22.58 3.75 -10.58
CA ALA A 111 -24.00 3.50 -10.88
C ALA A 111 -24.87 3.36 -9.62
N GLY A 112 -24.28 2.97 -8.49
CA GLY A 112 -24.97 2.78 -7.21
C GLY A 112 -24.69 3.85 -6.15
N SER A 113 -23.91 4.90 -6.47
CA SER A 113 -23.53 5.92 -5.46
C SER A 113 -23.19 7.26 -6.10
N SER A 114 -23.09 8.33 -5.28
CA SER A 114 -22.59 9.61 -5.77
C SER A 114 -21.12 9.53 -6.21
N ASP A 115 -20.71 10.40 -7.14
CA ASP A 115 -19.30 10.50 -7.57
C ASP A 115 -18.35 10.72 -6.39
N ARG A 116 -18.75 11.50 -5.40
CA ARG A 116 -17.97 11.75 -4.18
C ARG A 116 -17.76 10.45 -3.39
N THR A 117 -18.81 9.68 -3.18
CA THR A 117 -18.76 8.40 -2.45
C THR A 117 -17.95 7.36 -3.23
N ALA A 118 -18.17 7.25 -4.55
CA ALA A 118 -17.40 6.35 -5.38
C ALA A 118 -15.89 6.67 -5.32
N ASN A 119 -15.52 7.93 -5.48
CA ASN A 119 -14.13 8.39 -5.45
C ASN A 119 -13.46 8.25 -4.07
N ALA A 120 -14.21 8.18 -2.99
CA ALA A 120 -13.66 7.99 -1.65
C ALA A 120 -13.30 6.53 -1.34
N SER A 121 -13.97 5.57 -1.99
CA SER A 121 -13.85 4.14 -1.68
C SER A 121 -13.33 3.28 -2.84
N VAL A 122 -13.30 3.80 -4.07
CA VAL A 122 -12.82 3.05 -5.24
C VAL A 122 -11.96 3.97 -6.12
N ALA A 123 -10.76 3.51 -6.44
CA ALA A 123 -9.85 4.23 -7.31
C ALA A 123 -10.41 4.32 -8.75
N LYS A 124 -10.20 5.47 -9.40
CA LYS A 124 -10.44 5.58 -10.83
C LYS A 124 -9.48 4.66 -11.62
N PRO A 125 -9.87 4.24 -12.84
CA PRO A 125 -8.97 3.51 -13.72
C PRO A 125 -7.63 4.23 -13.89
N GLY A 126 -6.53 3.51 -13.69
CA GLY A 126 -5.18 4.07 -13.71
C GLY A 126 -4.73 4.74 -12.39
N GLN A 127 -5.58 4.80 -11.36
CA GLN A 127 -5.25 5.37 -10.04
C GLN A 127 -5.30 4.31 -8.91
N SER A 128 -5.35 3.03 -9.28
CA SER A 128 -5.38 1.91 -8.33
C SER A 128 -3.99 1.28 -8.20
N GLU A 129 -3.53 1.08 -6.97
CA GLU A 129 -2.27 0.37 -6.69
C GLU A 129 -2.30 -1.09 -7.13
N HIS A 130 -3.46 -1.72 -7.20
CA HIS A 130 -3.59 -3.08 -7.74
C HIS A 130 -3.09 -3.22 -9.18
N GLN A 131 -3.04 -2.12 -9.95
CA GLN A 131 -2.49 -2.13 -11.30
C GLN A 131 -0.96 -2.30 -11.30
N THR A 132 -0.29 -2.05 -10.17
CA THR A 132 1.15 -2.25 -10.02
C THR A 132 1.54 -3.71 -9.76
N GLY A 133 0.60 -4.54 -9.30
CA GLY A 133 0.89 -5.89 -8.79
C GLY A 133 1.56 -5.92 -7.42
N LEU A 134 1.59 -4.78 -6.70
CA LEU A 134 2.22 -4.65 -5.38
C LEU A 134 1.19 -4.56 -4.24
N ALA A 135 -0.11 -4.58 -4.53
CA ALA A 135 -1.18 -4.51 -3.55
C ALA A 135 -1.96 -5.82 -3.49
N MET A 136 -2.44 -6.16 -2.28
CA MET A 136 -3.36 -7.27 -2.02
C MET A 136 -4.44 -6.81 -1.06
N ASP A 137 -5.70 -7.16 -1.40
CA ASP A 137 -6.79 -7.12 -0.44
C ASP A 137 -6.87 -8.47 0.28
N VAL A 138 -6.97 -8.45 1.61
CA VAL A 138 -7.03 -9.65 2.46
C VAL A 138 -8.28 -9.67 3.33
N GLU A 139 -8.78 -10.86 3.66
CA GLU A 139 -9.83 -11.08 4.65
C GLU A 139 -9.30 -11.99 5.77
N GLY A 140 -9.86 -11.86 6.96
CA GLY A 140 -9.61 -12.79 8.07
C GLY A 140 -10.66 -13.88 8.12
N HIS A 141 -10.37 -14.97 8.84
CA HIS A 141 -11.34 -16.05 9.08
C HIS A 141 -12.63 -15.53 9.73
N SER A 142 -12.49 -14.58 10.65
CA SER A 142 -13.64 -13.98 11.36
C SER A 142 -14.59 -13.16 10.48
N THR A 143 -14.11 -12.69 9.33
CA THR A 143 -14.90 -11.87 8.38
C THR A 143 -15.10 -12.56 7.03
N LEU A 144 -14.74 -13.83 6.92
CA LEU A 144 -14.79 -14.56 5.66
C LEU A 144 -16.19 -14.55 5.05
N GLY A 145 -16.30 -14.00 3.84
CA GLY A 145 -17.57 -13.87 3.13
C GLY A 145 -18.38 -12.60 3.45
N ALA A 146 -17.96 -11.78 4.41
CA ALA A 146 -18.53 -10.46 4.64
C ALA A 146 -18.08 -9.44 3.58
N GLY A 147 -17.04 -9.76 2.82
CA GLY A 147 -16.38 -8.87 1.88
C GLY A 147 -15.44 -7.88 2.56
N LEU A 148 -14.91 -6.94 1.78
CA LEU A 148 -13.95 -5.94 2.25
C LEU A 148 -14.66 -4.87 3.09
N VAL A 149 -14.61 -5.03 4.42
CA VAL A 149 -15.33 -4.20 5.38
C VAL A 149 -14.41 -3.60 6.44
N GLY A 150 -14.68 -2.37 6.88
CA GLY A 150 -13.87 -1.69 7.89
C GLY A 150 -13.80 -2.40 9.24
N ASP A 151 -14.81 -3.18 9.58
CA ASP A 151 -14.85 -3.96 10.83
C ASP A 151 -13.76 -5.07 10.87
N PHE A 152 -13.18 -5.46 9.72
CA PHE A 152 -12.00 -6.33 9.69
C PHE A 152 -10.86 -5.78 10.57
N GLY A 153 -10.63 -4.47 10.57
CA GLY A 153 -9.59 -3.86 11.41
C GLY A 153 -9.79 -3.98 12.93
N LYS A 154 -10.97 -4.46 13.36
CA LYS A 154 -11.29 -4.71 14.77
C LYS A 154 -11.22 -6.19 15.15
N THR A 155 -11.01 -7.07 14.17
CA THR A 155 -10.87 -8.51 14.40
C THR A 155 -9.44 -8.86 14.84
N PRO A 156 -9.22 -10.03 15.47
CA PRO A 156 -7.86 -10.48 15.77
C PRO A 156 -6.95 -10.50 14.55
N GLU A 157 -7.47 -10.92 13.38
CA GLU A 157 -6.70 -10.98 12.14
C GLU A 157 -6.32 -9.58 11.61
N GLY A 158 -7.25 -8.64 11.66
CA GLY A 158 -6.99 -7.27 11.20
C GLY A 158 -6.05 -6.51 12.14
N ILE A 159 -6.15 -6.73 13.45
CA ILE A 159 -5.23 -6.18 14.45
C ILE A 159 -3.83 -6.74 14.22
N TRP A 160 -3.70 -8.07 14.15
CA TRP A 160 -2.42 -8.73 13.89
C TRP A 160 -1.79 -8.22 12.59
N LEU A 161 -2.58 -8.13 11.52
CA LEU A 161 -2.10 -7.62 10.22
C LEU A 161 -1.56 -6.19 10.35
N ALA A 162 -2.25 -5.31 11.05
CA ALA A 162 -1.81 -3.93 11.24
C ALA A 162 -0.52 -3.84 12.07
N GLU A 163 -0.35 -4.72 13.06
CA GLU A 163 0.82 -4.74 13.95
C GLU A 163 2.04 -5.37 13.29
N HIS A 164 1.88 -6.37 12.40
CA HIS A 164 2.98 -7.22 11.92
C HIS A 164 3.28 -7.13 10.41
N CYS A 165 2.37 -6.58 9.58
CA CYS A 165 2.59 -6.59 8.12
C CYS A 165 3.90 -5.92 7.70
N HIS A 166 4.40 -4.95 8.47
CA HIS A 166 5.64 -4.24 8.19
C HIS A 166 6.89 -5.14 8.27
N GLU A 167 6.88 -6.18 9.11
CA GLU A 167 7.95 -7.17 9.24
C GLU A 167 8.15 -7.98 7.94
N TYR A 168 7.11 -8.07 7.13
CA TYR A 168 7.08 -8.76 5.84
C TYR A 168 7.15 -7.82 4.63
N GLY A 169 7.38 -6.52 4.88
CA GLY A 169 7.53 -5.51 3.83
C GLY A 169 6.23 -4.92 3.31
N PHE A 170 5.12 -5.12 4.02
CA PHE A 170 3.82 -4.53 3.70
C PHE A 170 3.47 -3.39 4.65
N ILE A 171 2.58 -2.53 4.20
CA ILE A 171 1.95 -1.49 5.02
C ILE A 171 0.43 -1.57 4.88
N ILE A 172 -0.32 -1.15 5.90
CA ILE A 172 -1.73 -0.79 5.75
C ILE A 172 -1.76 0.52 4.95
N ARG A 173 -2.17 0.42 3.69
CA ARG A 173 -2.01 1.53 2.74
C ARG A 173 -2.86 2.75 3.03
N TYR A 174 -4.06 2.51 3.56
CA TYR A 174 -5.04 3.56 3.87
C TYR A 174 -5.43 3.49 5.34
N PRO A 175 -4.53 3.95 6.25
CA PRO A 175 -4.73 3.85 7.69
C PRO A 175 -5.85 4.79 8.20
N GLU A 176 -6.38 4.48 9.38
CA GLU A 176 -7.45 5.25 10.01
C GLU A 176 -7.00 6.69 10.30
N GLY A 177 -7.90 7.66 10.11
CA GLY A 177 -7.62 9.08 10.36
C GLY A 177 -6.81 9.80 9.28
N LYS A 178 -6.20 9.10 8.31
CA LYS A 178 -5.30 9.67 7.30
C LYS A 178 -5.97 9.94 5.93
N THR A 179 -7.30 9.88 5.83
CA THR A 179 -8.06 10.10 4.58
C THR A 179 -7.74 11.45 3.92
N HIS A 180 -7.42 12.46 4.71
CA HIS A 180 -7.07 13.80 4.22
C HIS A 180 -5.75 13.84 3.46
N ILE A 181 -4.87 12.87 3.67
CA ILE A 181 -3.58 12.70 2.97
C ILE A 181 -3.74 11.73 1.80
N THR A 182 -4.21 10.51 2.08
CA THR A 182 -4.31 9.44 1.09
C THR A 182 -5.42 9.65 0.08
N GLY A 183 -6.46 10.39 0.47
CA GLY A 183 -7.67 10.60 -0.33
C GLY A 183 -8.66 9.43 -0.31
N TYR A 184 -8.36 8.33 0.41
CA TYR A 184 -9.21 7.14 0.55
C TYR A 184 -9.67 6.99 2.00
N ILE A 185 -10.80 6.32 2.19
CA ILE A 185 -11.28 5.94 3.53
C ILE A 185 -10.35 4.91 4.15
N TYR A 186 -10.53 4.61 5.44
CA TYR A 186 -9.84 3.52 6.11
C TYR A 186 -10.12 2.18 5.46
N GLU A 187 -9.08 1.47 5.04
CA GLU A 187 -9.15 0.17 4.39
C GLU A 187 -8.17 -0.81 5.07
N PRO A 188 -8.54 -1.41 6.21
CA PRO A 188 -7.65 -2.31 6.96
C PRO A 188 -7.27 -3.59 6.20
N TRP A 189 -8.03 -3.94 5.17
CA TRP A 189 -7.81 -5.09 4.30
C TRP A 189 -6.76 -4.85 3.21
N HIS A 190 -6.50 -3.57 2.85
CA HIS A 190 -5.66 -3.22 1.71
C HIS A 190 -4.22 -3.04 2.15
N ILE A 191 -3.38 -4.05 1.83
CA ILE A 191 -1.94 -4.01 2.09
C ILE A 191 -1.15 -3.70 0.82
N ARG A 192 -0.08 -2.93 0.99
CA ARG A 192 0.82 -2.54 -0.08
C ARG A 192 2.24 -2.98 0.24
N TYR A 193 2.87 -3.71 -0.68
CA TYR A 193 4.28 -4.07 -0.59
C TYR A 193 5.18 -2.88 -0.95
N VAL A 194 6.10 -2.57 -0.07
CA VAL A 194 7.08 -1.48 -0.19
C VAL A 194 8.50 -1.93 0.16
N GLY A 195 8.69 -3.23 0.47
CA GLY A 195 9.95 -3.78 0.98
C GLY A 195 10.11 -3.62 2.50
N LYS A 196 10.87 -4.52 3.13
CA LYS A 196 10.98 -4.62 4.60
C LYS A 196 11.54 -3.35 5.24
N GLU A 197 12.54 -2.72 4.62
CA GLU A 197 13.17 -1.50 5.14
C GLU A 197 12.19 -0.32 5.16
N ALA A 198 11.56 -0.01 4.02
CA ALA A 198 10.60 1.08 3.92
C ALA A 198 9.36 0.82 4.79
N ALA A 199 8.86 -0.42 4.86
CA ALA A 199 7.73 -0.77 5.70
C ALA A 199 8.02 -0.56 7.19
N ALA A 200 9.20 -0.97 7.66
CA ALA A 200 9.64 -0.76 9.04
C ALA A 200 9.78 0.73 9.39
N GLU A 201 10.32 1.55 8.47
CA GLU A 201 10.44 3.00 8.67
C GLU A 201 9.07 3.68 8.72
N ILE A 202 8.17 3.33 7.79
CA ILE A 202 6.79 3.85 7.74
C ILE A 202 6.05 3.52 9.04
N ALA A 203 6.15 2.28 9.53
CA ALA A 203 5.54 1.85 10.77
C ALA A 203 6.14 2.58 11.99
N ALA A 204 7.47 2.68 12.08
CA ALA A 204 8.15 3.34 13.19
C ALA A 204 7.86 4.85 13.28
N LEU A 205 7.59 5.51 12.14
CA LEU A 205 7.32 6.94 12.06
C LEU A 205 5.82 7.28 12.11
N ASP A 206 4.94 6.28 12.04
CA ASP A 206 3.47 6.45 11.92
C ASP A 206 3.08 7.42 10.79
N VAL A 207 3.71 7.27 9.62
CA VAL A 207 3.47 8.11 8.45
C VAL A 207 2.72 7.34 7.36
N THR A 208 2.03 8.07 6.47
CA THR A 208 1.46 7.49 5.26
C THR A 208 2.54 7.24 4.20
N PHE A 209 2.24 6.42 3.21
CA PHE A 209 3.15 6.21 2.08
C PHE A 209 3.44 7.50 1.30
N GLU A 210 2.45 8.40 1.19
CA GLU A 210 2.63 9.73 0.61
C GLU A 210 3.68 10.56 1.36
N GLU A 211 3.57 10.61 2.70
CA GLU A 211 4.51 11.34 3.55
C GLU A 211 5.91 10.75 3.47
N TYR A 212 6.03 9.41 3.52
CA TYR A 212 7.30 8.72 3.41
C TYR A 212 8.02 9.01 2.08
N ILE A 213 7.31 8.92 0.96
CA ILE A 213 7.88 9.22 -0.36
C ILE A 213 8.36 10.67 -0.44
N LEU A 214 7.66 11.63 0.17
CA LEU A 214 8.11 13.02 0.23
C LEU A 214 9.37 13.18 1.06
N MET A 215 9.47 12.47 2.19
CA MET A 215 10.63 12.51 3.09
C MET A 215 11.90 12.01 2.38
N ILE A 216 11.88 10.81 1.83
CA ILE A 216 13.06 10.22 1.17
C ILE A 216 13.50 11.01 -0.06
N ARG A 217 12.58 11.68 -0.76
CA ARG A 217 12.90 12.54 -1.91
C ARG A 217 13.41 13.90 -1.50
N GLY A 218 12.89 14.48 -0.43
CA GLY A 218 13.40 15.71 0.15
C GLY A 218 14.85 15.55 0.62
N ASP A 219 15.15 14.46 1.28
CA ASP A 219 16.50 14.13 1.69
C ASP A 219 17.44 13.90 0.50
N ARG A 220 16.98 13.18 -0.54
CA ARG A 220 17.76 12.97 -1.76
C ARG A 220 18.09 14.28 -2.49
N VAL A 221 17.14 15.20 -2.61
CA VAL A 221 17.37 16.52 -3.21
C VAL A 221 18.40 17.31 -2.40
N ARG A 222 18.26 17.32 -1.06
CA ARG A 222 19.21 17.99 -0.17
C ARG A 222 20.62 17.41 -0.27
N MET A 223 20.77 16.08 -0.29
CA MET A 223 22.08 15.42 -0.47
C MET A 223 22.75 15.79 -1.80
N LEU A 224 21.98 15.88 -2.88
CA LEU A 224 22.49 16.31 -4.18
C LEU A 224 22.92 17.80 -4.18
N GLU A 225 22.19 18.67 -3.49
CA GLU A 225 22.52 20.09 -3.33
C GLU A 225 23.78 20.28 -2.45
N GLU A 226 23.99 19.41 -1.46
CA GLU A 226 25.17 19.40 -0.59
C GLU A 226 26.38 18.69 -1.23
N GLY A 227 26.24 18.11 -2.43
CA GLY A 227 27.31 17.45 -3.18
C GLY A 227 27.70 16.06 -2.66
N VAL A 228 26.84 15.44 -1.83
CA VAL A 228 27.02 14.07 -1.32
C VAL A 228 26.65 13.07 -2.42
N THR A 229 27.61 12.25 -2.83
CA THR A 229 27.36 11.19 -3.82
C THR A 229 26.81 9.92 -3.14
N GLU A 230 26.02 9.12 -3.85
CA GLU A 230 25.40 7.87 -3.33
C GLU A 230 26.43 6.88 -2.74
N VAL A 231 27.70 6.96 -3.15
CA VAL A 231 28.80 6.08 -2.68
C VAL A 231 29.21 6.40 -1.23
N GLU A 232 28.97 7.60 -0.73
CA GLU A 232 29.33 8.00 0.64
C GLU A 232 28.23 7.69 1.68
N ALA A 233 27.05 7.30 1.22
CA ALA A 233 25.92 6.97 2.08
C ALA A 233 25.89 5.49 2.55
N GLU A 234 26.73 4.61 1.96
CA GLU A 234 26.84 3.19 2.33
C GLU A 234 28.00 2.86 3.27
N LEU A 235 28.72 3.87 3.82
CA LEU A 235 29.81 3.70 4.81
C LEU A 235 29.36 4.21 6.18
#